data_6f3c0fce56ebc77dd507e3ae55bb5478
#
_entry.id   6f3c0fce56ebc77dd507e3ae55bb5478
#
_cell.length_a   1.000
_cell.length_b   1.000
_cell.length_c   1.000
_cell.angle_alpha   90.00
_cell.angle_beta   90.00
_cell.angle_gamma   90.00
#
_symmetry.space_group_name_H-M   'P 1'
#
loop_
_entity.id
_entity.type
_entity.pdbx_description
1 polymer ?
#
loop_
_entity_poly.entity_id
_entity_poly.type
_entity_poly.pdbx_seq_one_letter_code
_entity_poly.pdbx_strand_id
1 'polypeptide(L)'
;MAKTKQRTQVGKHTIELTNLEKVLWPDDGFVKAELIQYYLTIAPTILAHIKGRPLSFVRFPDGIDGESFFQKNRPRYCPDWIDHEKLGDEAAEGKRIDYLLAADEASMVWFANHACIELHHIHARRPHFDKPDYVVFDLDPPEGYPFPDVVALSFELKEYLEGHGYHCFVKTTGRKGVHVVVPLEPRYGFDEVFDMAKTLAQPFVRSRKTTTTLEIRKDKRPDKVLIDVYRNRPSQTIVAPYSVRGS
;
A
#
# COMPACT_ATOMS: atom_id res chain seq x y z
N MET A 1 30.06 -15.15 0.53
CA MET A 1 30.61 -13.80 0.75
C MET A 1 30.40 -13.41 2.20
N ALA A 2 31.39 -12.77 2.86
CA ALA A 2 31.21 -12.27 4.22
C ALA A 2 30.12 -11.18 4.21
N LYS A 3 29.17 -11.24 5.16
CA LYS A 3 28.16 -10.20 5.31
C LYS A 3 28.85 -8.90 5.73
N THR A 4 28.87 -7.91 4.85
CA THR A 4 29.32 -6.56 5.21
C THR A 4 28.32 -5.96 6.19
N LYS A 5 28.81 -5.49 7.32
CA LYS A 5 28.00 -4.85 8.37
C LYS A 5 28.54 -3.44 8.60
N GLN A 6 27.63 -2.47 8.61
CA GLN A 6 27.96 -1.08 8.91
C GLN A 6 26.94 -0.55 9.92
N ARG A 7 27.40 0.11 10.96
CA ARG A 7 26.51 0.82 11.90
C ARG A 7 26.38 2.28 11.47
N THR A 8 25.14 2.76 11.44
CA THR A 8 24.83 4.15 11.12
C THR A 8 23.85 4.72 12.14
N GLN A 9 23.98 6.01 12.41
CA GLN A 9 23.04 6.74 13.27
C GLN A 9 21.95 7.36 12.39
N VAL A 10 20.67 7.06 12.71
CA VAL A 10 19.50 7.69 12.07
C VAL A 10 18.60 8.21 13.17
N GLY A 11 18.47 9.53 13.27
CA GLY A 11 17.82 10.17 14.43
C GLY A 11 18.45 9.72 15.74
N LYS A 12 17.66 9.20 16.65
CA LYS A 12 18.11 8.68 17.96
C LYS A 12 18.51 7.21 17.97
N HIS A 13 18.41 6.50 16.84
CA HIS A 13 18.62 5.07 16.76
C HIS A 13 19.91 4.72 16.00
N THR A 14 20.67 3.74 16.50
CA THR A 14 21.77 3.13 15.78
C THR A 14 21.27 1.89 15.06
N ILE A 15 21.43 1.83 13.74
CA ILE A 15 20.96 0.73 12.89
C ILE A 15 22.17 0.00 12.32
N GLU A 16 22.19 -1.33 12.42
CA GLU A 16 23.16 -2.17 11.74
C GLU A 16 22.65 -2.45 10.31
N LEU A 17 23.28 -1.82 9.33
CA LEU A 17 23.04 -2.06 7.92
C LEU A 17 23.83 -3.29 7.45
N THR A 18 23.22 -4.08 6.57
CA THR A 18 23.84 -5.34 6.11
C THR A 18 23.72 -5.48 4.59
N ASN A 19 24.76 -6.05 3.96
CA ASN A 19 24.75 -6.40 2.54
C ASN A 19 24.34 -5.20 1.65
N LEU A 20 24.94 -4.04 1.84
CA LEU A 20 24.59 -2.81 1.14
C LEU A 20 24.75 -2.93 -0.39
N GLU A 21 25.75 -3.69 -0.84
CA GLU A 21 26.08 -3.94 -2.25
C GLU A 21 25.19 -5.01 -2.90
N LYS A 22 24.20 -5.56 -2.15
CA LYS A 22 23.32 -6.58 -2.72
C LYS A 22 22.44 -5.95 -3.80
N VAL A 23 22.57 -6.45 -5.04
CA VAL A 23 21.72 -6.05 -6.16
C VAL A 23 20.29 -6.50 -5.87
N LEU A 24 19.34 -5.55 -5.93
CA LEU A 24 17.92 -5.81 -5.75
C LEU A 24 17.14 -5.70 -7.06
N TRP A 25 17.63 -4.92 -8.03
CA TRP A 25 17.10 -4.81 -9.41
C TRP A 25 18.23 -5.16 -10.39
N PRO A 26 18.30 -6.42 -10.84
CA PRO A 26 19.43 -6.89 -11.65
C PRO A 26 19.57 -6.15 -12.99
N ASP A 27 18.47 -5.86 -13.67
CA ASP A 27 18.48 -5.20 -14.98
C ASP A 27 18.99 -3.76 -14.90
N ASP A 28 18.66 -3.04 -13.84
CA ASP A 28 19.05 -1.65 -13.63
C ASP A 28 20.34 -1.52 -12.78
N GLY A 29 20.76 -2.58 -12.14
CA GLY A 29 21.92 -2.62 -11.25
C GLY A 29 21.72 -1.97 -9.88
N PHE A 30 20.48 -1.59 -9.51
CA PHE A 30 20.23 -0.96 -8.21
C PHE A 30 20.49 -1.91 -7.06
N VAL A 31 21.22 -1.38 -6.06
CA VAL A 31 21.60 -2.12 -4.86
C VAL A 31 20.80 -1.72 -3.63
N LYS A 32 20.89 -2.52 -2.59
CA LYS A 32 20.14 -2.27 -1.35
C LYS A 32 20.50 -0.92 -0.69
N ALA A 33 21.73 -0.44 -0.85
CA ALA A 33 22.11 0.89 -0.37
C ALA A 33 21.23 2.00 -1.00
N GLU A 34 20.89 1.89 -2.28
CA GLU A 34 20.06 2.88 -2.98
C GLU A 34 18.60 2.80 -2.53
N LEU A 35 18.06 1.60 -2.27
CA LEU A 35 16.74 1.47 -1.64
C LEU A 35 16.68 2.14 -0.27
N ILE A 36 17.71 1.95 0.57
CA ILE A 36 17.82 2.60 1.88
C ILE A 36 17.89 4.12 1.70
N GLN A 37 18.73 4.60 0.78
CA GLN A 37 18.86 6.03 0.49
C GLN A 37 17.55 6.64 0.00
N TYR A 38 16.83 5.93 -0.89
CA TYR A 38 15.50 6.36 -1.36
C TYR A 38 14.54 6.55 -0.19
N TYR A 39 14.37 5.50 0.64
CA TYR A 39 13.42 5.58 1.75
C TYR A 39 13.82 6.58 2.84
N LEU A 40 15.11 6.81 3.04
CA LEU A 40 15.58 7.89 3.92
C LEU A 40 15.23 9.28 3.34
N THR A 41 15.46 9.47 2.04
CA THR A 41 15.19 10.75 1.36
C THR A 41 13.70 11.07 1.31
N ILE A 42 12.86 10.07 1.00
CA ILE A 42 11.41 10.26 0.89
C ILE A 42 10.67 10.18 2.23
N ALA A 43 11.33 9.80 3.31
CA ALA A 43 10.72 9.59 4.63
C ALA A 43 9.83 10.76 5.08
N PRO A 44 10.22 12.04 5.00
CA PRO A 44 9.35 13.14 5.41
C PRO A 44 8.01 13.16 4.66
N THR A 45 8.04 12.80 3.39
CA THR A 45 6.83 12.79 2.53
C THR A 45 5.98 11.54 2.78
N ILE A 46 6.58 10.34 2.72
CA ILE A 46 5.84 9.09 2.86
C ILE A 46 5.24 8.92 4.27
N LEU A 47 5.95 9.38 5.31
CA LEU A 47 5.45 9.31 6.69
C LEU A 47 4.17 10.11 6.89
N ALA A 48 3.94 11.21 6.16
CA ALA A 48 2.67 11.93 6.21
C ALA A 48 1.46 11.03 5.85
N HIS A 49 1.68 10.03 5.01
CA HIS A 49 0.65 9.09 4.56
C HIS A 49 0.53 7.83 5.42
N ILE A 50 1.66 7.30 5.93
CA ILE A 50 1.68 5.98 6.58
C ILE A 50 1.90 6.00 8.09
N LYS A 51 2.27 7.14 8.68
CA LYS A 51 2.51 7.23 10.13
C LYS A 51 1.28 6.83 10.93
N GLY A 52 1.49 5.91 11.89
CA GLY A 52 0.44 5.37 12.74
C GLY A 52 -0.52 4.39 12.03
N ARG A 53 -0.24 3.98 10.79
CA ARG A 53 -1.00 2.95 10.08
C ARG A 53 -0.33 1.58 10.21
N PRO A 54 -1.10 0.50 10.41
CA PRO A 54 -0.59 -0.86 10.33
C PRO A 54 -0.05 -1.16 8.94
N LEU A 55 1.21 -1.62 8.88
CA LEU A 55 1.92 -1.87 7.64
C LEU A 55 2.00 -3.36 7.32
N SER A 56 1.95 -3.66 6.04
CA SER A 56 2.32 -4.94 5.47
C SER A 56 3.37 -4.69 4.38
N PHE A 57 4.25 -5.66 4.17
CA PHE A 57 5.38 -5.51 3.26
C PHE A 57 5.38 -6.62 2.22
N VAL A 58 5.77 -6.29 0.98
CA VAL A 58 6.29 -7.31 0.08
C VAL A 58 7.80 -7.23 0.16
N ARG A 59 8.40 -8.32 0.63
CA ARG A 59 9.84 -8.42 0.81
C ARG A 59 10.48 -9.24 -0.29
N PHE A 60 11.65 -8.79 -0.74
CA PHE A 60 12.44 -9.46 -1.77
C PHE A 60 13.88 -9.64 -1.24
N PRO A 61 14.12 -10.62 -0.34
CA PRO A 61 15.42 -10.79 0.29
C PRO A 61 16.56 -11.00 -0.71
N ASP A 62 16.25 -11.60 -1.86
CA ASP A 62 17.22 -11.93 -2.91
C ASP A 62 17.06 -11.12 -4.20
N GLY A 63 16.41 -9.95 -4.10
CA GLY A 63 16.12 -9.08 -5.24
C GLY A 63 14.79 -9.42 -5.92
N ILE A 64 14.38 -8.57 -6.87
CA ILE A 64 13.03 -8.67 -7.48
C ILE A 64 12.83 -9.94 -8.32
N ASP A 65 13.90 -10.53 -8.84
CA ASP A 65 13.86 -11.79 -9.58
C ASP A 65 13.86 -13.03 -8.67
N GLY A 66 14.10 -12.83 -7.37
CA GLY A 66 14.07 -13.89 -6.37
C GLY A 66 12.68 -14.11 -5.77
N GLU A 67 12.61 -15.06 -4.83
CA GLU A 67 11.37 -15.30 -4.10
C GLU A 67 10.95 -14.07 -3.29
N SER A 68 9.69 -13.72 -3.40
CA SER A 68 9.05 -12.67 -2.59
C SER A 68 8.00 -13.25 -1.65
N PHE A 69 7.77 -12.58 -0.56
CA PHE A 69 6.71 -12.95 0.36
C PHE A 69 6.03 -11.72 0.99
N PHE A 70 4.74 -11.89 1.26
CA PHE A 70 3.93 -10.89 1.94
C PHE A 70 4.06 -11.05 3.45
N GLN A 71 4.54 -10.03 4.14
CA GLN A 71 4.74 -10.03 5.59
C GLN A 71 3.80 -9.04 6.27
N LYS A 72 2.89 -9.53 7.10
CA LYS A 72 2.05 -8.73 8.00
C LYS A 72 2.63 -8.68 9.42
N ASN A 73 3.11 -9.81 9.91
CA ASN A 73 3.47 -9.98 11.32
C ASN A 73 4.88 -9.50 11.63
N ARG A 74 5.04 -8.83 12.77
CA ARG A 74 6.35 -8.40 13.31
C ARG A 74 7.29 -9.60 13.42
N PRO A 75 8.50 -9.56 12.82
CA PRO A 75 9.46 -10.65 12.96
C PRO A 75 10.13 -10.62 14.34
N ARG A 76 10.53 -11.78 14.84
CA ARG A 76 11.16 -11.91 16.17
C ARG A 76 12.44 -11.10 16.37
N TYR A 77 13.17 -10.81 15.29
CA TYR A 77 14.39 -10.01 15.30
C TYR A 77 14.14 -8.50 15.17
N CYS A 78 12.88 -8.07 15.11
CA CYS A 78 12.54 -6.65 15.07
C CYS A 78 12.92 -5.99 16.40
N PRO A 79 13.67 -4.90 16.39
CA PRO A 79 14.03 -4.20 17.61
C PRO A 79 12.82 -3.57 18.28
N ASP A 80 12.88 -3.44 19.62
CA ASP A 80 11.74 -2.95 20.42
C ASP A 80 11.43 -1.46 20.22
N TRP A 81 12.35 -0.71 19.63
CA TRP A 81 12.11 0.69 19.33
C TRP A 81 11.26 0.91 18.06
N ILE A 82 11.04 -0.13 17.23
CA ILE A 82 10.09 -0.03 16.12
C ILE A 82 8.67 -0.16 16.66
N ASP A 83 7.86 0.86 16.38
CA ASP A 83 6.48 0.91 16.82
C ASP A 83 5.63 -0.20 16.19
N HIS A 84 4.70 -0.75 16.94
CA HIS A 84 3.86 -1.85 16.49
C HIS A 84 2.51 -1.88 17.20
N GLU A 85 1.55 -2.65 16.67
CA GLU A 85 0.23 -2.80 17.23
C GLU A 85 -0.34 -4.20 16.94
N LYS A 86 -0.95 -4.83 17.94
CA LYS A 86 -1.60 -6.14 17.81
C LYS A 86 -3.09 -5.98 17.50
N LEU A 87 -3.46 -6.24 16.26
CA LEU A 87 -4.83 -6.14 15.78
C LEU A 87 -5.38 -7.51 15.38
N GLY A 88 -6.71 -7.68 15.50
CA GLY A 88 -7.39 -8.81 14.88
C GLY A 88 -7.30 -8.71 13.36
N ASP A 89 -7.13 -9.84 12.70
CA ASP A 89 -7.16 -9.91 11.23
C ASP A 89 -8.27 -10.87 10.82
N GLU A 90 -9.37 -10.35 10.28
CA GLU A 90 -10.50 -11.16 9.83
C GLU A 90 -10.13 -12.13 8.71
N ALA A 91 -9.20 -11.71 7.83
CA ALA A 91 -8.67 -12.58 6.78
C ALA A 91 -7.83 -13.75 7.33
N ALA A 92 -7.40 -13.67 8.59
CA ALA A 92 -6.67 -14.71 9.31
C ALA A 92 -7.54 -15.39 10.40
N GLU A 93 -8.84 -15.51 10.17
CA GLU A 93 -9.81 -16.16 11.09
C GLU A 93 -9.81 -15.53 12.50
N GLY A 94 -9.64 -14.22 12.58
CA GLY A 94 -9.62 -13.48 13.84
C GLY A 94 -8.32 -13.63 14.65
N LYS A 95 -7.29 -14.26 14.12
CA LYS A 95 -5.95 -14.29 14.76
C LYS A 95 -5.40 -12.88 14.88
N ARG A 96 -4.75 -12.61 16.01
CA ARG A 96 -4.08 -11.32 16.21
C ARG A 96 -2.76 -11.29 15.47
N ILE A 97 -2.57 -10.26 14.68
CA ILE A 97 -1.32 -9.95 13.97
C ILE A 97 -0.66 -8.76 14.63
N ASP A 98 0.64 -8.86 14.86
CA ASP A 98 1.46 -7.79 15.41
C ASP A 98 2.03 -6.96 14.23
N TYR A 99 1.27 -5.93 13.82
CA TYR A 99 1.65 -5.06 12.70
C TYR A 99 2.73 -4.08 13.10
N LEU A 100 3.70 -3.87 12.21
CA LEU A 100 4.66 -2.77 12.35
C LEU A 100 4.03 -1.45 11.91
N LEU A 101 4.46 -0.36 12.56
CA LEU A 101 4.07 1.01 12.21
C LEU A 101 5.33 1.82 11.92
N ALA A 102 5.29 2.65 10.88
CA ALA A 102 6.33 3.64 10.65
C ALA A 102 6.11 4.84 11.58
N ALA A 103 7.11 5.18 12.36
CA ALA A 103 7.07 6.32 13.29
C ALA A 103 7.98 7.47 12.83
N ASP A 104 9.12 7.14 12.22
CA ASP A 104 10.21 8.04 11.89
C ASP A 104 11.09 7.50 10.74
N GLU A 105 12.11 8.26 10.37
CA GLU A 105 13.09 7.91 9.33
C GLU A 105 13.86 6.64 9.68
N ALA A 106 14.15 6.40 10.96
CA ALA A 106 14.88 5.21 11.38
C ALA A 106 14.08 3.94 11.10
N SER A 107 12.76 3.96 11.30
CA SER A 107 11.88 2.84 10.95
C SER A 107 11.91 2.57 9.44
N MET A 108 11.89 3.61 8.59
CA MET A 108 11.98 3.48 7.14
C MET A 108 13.30 2.85 6.69
N VAL A 109 14.42 3.30 7.25
CA VAL A 109 15.74 2.72 6.98
C VAL A 109 15.80 1.25 7.41
N TRP A 110 15.22 0.92 8.56
CA TRP A 110 15.18 -0.47 9.03
C TRP A 110 14.36 -1.36 8.08
N PHE A 111 13.19 -0.91 7.60
CA PHE A 111 12.38 -1.65 6.64
C PHE A 111 13.15 -1.89 5.34
N ALA A 112 13.77 -0.86 4.77
CA ALA A 112 14.57 -0.97 3.55
C ALA A 112 15.76 -1.93 3.72
N ASN A 113 16.47 -1.86 4.86
CA ASN A 113 17.58 -2.78 5.18
C ASN A 113 17.14 -4.26 5.21
N HIS A 114 15.87 -4.52 5.49
CA HIS A 114 15.26 -5.86 5.47
C HIS A 114 14.58 -6.20 4.14
N ALA A 115 14.92 -5.45 3.07
CA ALA A 115 14.38 -5.63 1.73
C ALA A 115 12.83 -5.59 1.68
N CYS A 116 12.22 -4.77 2.53
CA CYS A 116 10.82 -4.41 2.41
C CYS A 116 10.69 -3.42 1.24
N ILE A 117 10.58 -3.95 0.02
CA ILE A 117 10.52 -3.12 -1.19
C ILE A 117 9.17 -2.43 -1.28
N GLU A 118 8.07 -3.18 -1.14
CA GLU A 118 6.74 -2.58 -1.18
C GLU A 118 6.18 -2.40 0.23
N LEU A 119 5.69 -1.19 0.50
CA LEU A 119 4.95 -0.86 1.71
C LEU A 119 3.47 -0.76 1.39
N HIS A 120 2.67 -1.51 2.13
CA HIS A 120 1.21 -1.48 2.05
C HIS A 120 0.65 -1.10 3.41
N HIS A 121 -0.48 -0.39 3.44
CA HIS A 121 -1.08 0.00 4.71
C HIS A 121 -2.60 -0.23 4.74
N ILE A 122 -3.14 -0.38 5.94
CA ILE A 122 -4.57 -0.40 6.21
C ILE A 122 -5.11 1.03 6.16
N HIS A 123 -6.41 1.19 5.87
CA HIS A 123 -7.07 2.48 5.68
C HIS A 123 -7.38 3.22 6.98
N ALA A 124 -7.00 2.66 8.12
CA ALA A 124 -7.17 3.26 9.43
C ALA A 124 -5.80 3.55 10.08
N ARG A 125 -5.78 4.45 11.05
CA ARG A 125 -4.58 4.81 11.81
C ARG A 125 -4.87 4.92 13.29
N ARG A 126 -3.82 4.87 14.11
CA ARG A 126 -3.90 5.15 15.55
C ARG A 126 -4.53 6.54 15.80
N PRO A 127 -5.45 6.68 16.76
CA PRO A 127 -5.86 5.63 17.70
C PRO A 127 -7.06 4.79 17.26
N HIS A 128 -7.64 5.02 16.08
CA HIS A 128 -8.90 4.44 15.61
C HIS A 128 -8.65 3.38 14.52
N PHE A 129 -8.09 2.22 14.90
CA PHE A 129 -7.79 1.15 13.93
C PHE A 129 -9.01 0.43 13.36
N ASP A 130 -10.17 0.62 13.96
CA ASP A 130 -11.48 0.12 13.53
C ASP A 130 -12.25 1.06 12.60
N LYS A 131 -11.74 2.30 12.41
CA LYS A 131 -12.41 3.35 11.64
C LYS A 131 -11.52 3.87 10.53
N PRO A 132 -11.84 3.59 9.25
CA PRO A 132 -11.10 4.15 8.13
C PRO A 132 -11.17 5.68 8.09
N ASP A 133 -10.07 6.32 7.72
CA ASP A 133 -9.98 7.76 7.52
C ASP A 133 -9.97 8.15 6.02
N TYR A 134 -10.20 7.18 5.15
CA TYR A 134 -10.50 7.37 3.73
C TYR A 134 -11.14 6.11 3.12
N VAL A 135 -11.82 6.30 2.00
CA VAL A 135 -12.26 5.23 1.11
C VAL A 135 -11.44 5.24 -0.17
N VAL A 136 -11.19 4.08 -0.75
CA VAL A 136 -10.49 3.95 -2.04
C VAL A 136 -11.36 3.26 -3.07
N PHE A 137 -11.30 3.76 -4.31
CA PHE A 137 -11.77 3.10 -5.51
C PHE A 137 -10.52 2.73 -6.31
N ASP A 138 -10.17 1.45 -6.32
CA ASP A 138 -8.99 0.94 -7.03
C ASP A 138 -9.40 0.54 -8.46
N LEU A 139 -8.90 1.28 -9.45
CA LEU A 139 -9.13 1.00 -10.86
C LEU A 139 -8.10 -0.03 -11.31
N ASP A 140 -8.54 -1.30 -11.43
CA ASP A 140 -7.69 -2.43 -11.86
C ASP A 140 -8.06 -2.85 -13.30
N PRO A 141 -7.29 -2.39 -14.31
CA PRO A 141 -7.52 -2.73 -15.71
C PRO A 141 -7.09 -4.16 -16.02
N PRO A 142 -7.64 -4.77 -17.07
CA PRO A 142 -7.12 -6.03 -17.60
C PRO A 142 -5.71 -5.85 -18.18
N GLU A 143 -5.06 -6.95 -18.52
CA GLU A 143 -3.74 -6.94 -19.16
C GLU A 143 -3.80 -6.25 -20.51
N GLY A 144 -2.78 -5.43 -20.83
CA GLY A 144 -2.70 -4.70 -22.10
C GLY A 144 -3.68 -3.52 -22.24
N TYR A 145 -4.47 -3.20 -21.22
CA TYR A 145 -5.37 -2.02 -21.26
C TYR A 145 -4.56 -0.72 -21.31
N PRO A 146 -4.87 0.23 -22.21
CA PRO A 146 -4.09 1.46 -22.33
C PRO A 146 -4.13 2.29 -21.05
N PHE A 147 -2.98 2.62 -20.49
CA PHE A 147 -2.90 3.41 -19.27
C PHE A 147 -3.54 4.81 -19.39
N PRO A 148 -3.45 5.54 -20.53
CA PRO A 148 -4.17 6.79 -20.71
C PRO A 148 -5.69 6.68 -20.51
N ASP A 149 -6.28 5.54 -20.90
CA ASP A 149 -7.73 5.30 -20.73
C ASP A 149 -8.08 5.05 -19.26
N VAL A 150 -7.19 4.40 -18.51
CA VAL A 150 -7.34 4.25 -17.04
C VAL A 150 -7.28 5.62 -16.36
N VAL A 151 -6.37 6.48 -16.79
CA VAL A 151 -6.25 7.86 -16.30
C VAL A 151 -7.53 8.65 -16.61
N ALA A 152 -8.01 8.62 -17.85
CA ALA A 152 -9.27 9.28 -18.23
C ALA A 152 -10.43 8.80 -17.37
N LEU A 153 -10.59 7.47 -17.21
CA LEU A 153 -11.62 6.88 -16.37
C LEU A 153 -11.50 7.30 -14.89
N SER A 154 -10.28 7.48 -14.39
CA SER A 154 -10.06 7.94 -13.02
C SER A 154 -10.53 9.39 -12.80
N PHE A 155 -10.36 10.25 -13.79
CA PHE A 155 -10.89 11.61 -13.77
C PHE A 155 -12.42 11.62 -13.85
N GLU A 156 -13.02 10.79 -14.71
CA GLU A 156 -14.48 10.66 -14.77
C GLU A 156 -15.06 10.18 -13.44
N LEU A 157 -14.42 9.21 -12.77
CA LEU A 157 -14.85 8.75 -11.46
C LEU A 157 -14.69 9.85 -10.40
N LYS A 158 -13.58 10.60 -10.46
CA LYS A 158 -13.35 11.75 -9.57
C LYS A 158 -14.45 12.79 -9.75
N GLU A 159 -14.74 13.23 -10.97
CA GLU A 159 -15.81 14.21 -11.26
C GLU A 159 -17.18 13.71 -10.79
N TYR A 160 -17.47 12.42 -11.02
CA TYR A 160 -18.70 11.81 -10.53
C TYR A 160 -18.84 11.89 -9.00
N LEU A 161 -17.77 11.54 -8.27
CA LEU A 161 -17.77 11.59 -6.81
C LEU A 161 -17.84 13.03 -6.28
N GLU A 162 -17.13 13.97 -6.92
CA GLU A 162 -17.17 15.40 -6.58
C GLU A 162 -18.56 15.99 -6.83
N GLY A 163 -19.26 15.55 -7.89
CA GLY A 163 -20.65 15.89 -8.13
C GLY A 163 -21.62 15.40 -7.05
N HIS A 164 -21.22 14.42 -6.24
CA HIS A 164 -21.94 13.95 -5.06
C HIS A 164 -21.44 14.58 -3.75
N GLY A 165 -20.59 15.61 -3.82
CA GLY A 165 -20.11 16.36 -2.66
C GLY A 165 -18.87 15.76 -1.97
N TYR A 166 -18.20 14.76 -2.56
CA TYR A 166 -16.98 14.17 -2.03
C TYR A 166 -15.74 14.84 -2.60
N HIS A 167 -14.80 15.21 -1.75
CA HIS A 167 -13.51 15.70 -2.21
C HIS A 167 -12.56 14.52 -2.53
N CYS A 168 -11.95 14.52 -3.72
CA CYS A 168 -11.20 13.36 -4.20
C CYS A 168 -9.74 13.67 -4.54
N PHE A 169 -8.88 12.70 -4.28
CA PHE A 169 -7.48 12.68 -4.73
C PHE A 169 -7.22 11.47 -5.60
N VAL A 170 -6.30 11.61 -6.55
CA VAL A 170 -5.91 10.52 -7.46
C VAL A 170 -4.43 10.19 -7.24
N LYS A 171 -4.10 8.90 -7.18
CA LYS A 171 -2.72 8.45 -7.17
C LYS A 171 -2.52 7.21 -8.05
N THR A 172 -1.35 7.09 -8.66
CA THR A 172 -0.94 5.87 -9.37
C THR A 172 -0.65 4.74 -8.38
N THR A 173 -0.82 3.48 -8.81
CA THR A 173 -0.46 2.31 -8.00
C THR A 173 1.00 1.90 -8.16
N GLY A 174 1.72 2.53 -9.09
CA GLY A 174 3.08 2.14 -9.48
C GLY A 174 3.12 0.88 -10.37
N ARG A 175 1.95 0.40 -10.82
CA ARG A 175 1.75 -0.64 -11.85
C ARG A 175 0.75 -0.10 -12.87
N LYS A 176 -0.19 -0.92 -13.31
CA LYS A 176 -1.18 -0.57 -14.36
C LYS A 176 -2.43 0.19 -13.87
N GLY A 177 -2.66 0.25 -12.56
CA GLY A 177 -3.88 0.80 -11.96
C GLY A 177 -3.73 2.21 -11.39
N VAL A 178 -4.87 2.78 -11.02
CA VAL A 178 -5.00 4.10 -10.40
C VAL A 178 -5.97 4.00 -9.23
N HIS A 179 -5.67 4.67 -8.12
CA HIS A 179 -6.58 4.81 -6.99
C HIS A 179 -7.24 6.20 -7.00
N VAL A 180 -8.55 6.25 -6.89
CA VAL A 180 -9.29 7.45 -6.50
C VAL A 180 -9.59 7.34 -5.01
N VAL A 181 -9.16 8.33 -4.23
CA VAL A 181 -9.20 8.31 -2.77
C VAL A 181 -10.08 9.45 -2.29
N VAL A 182 -11.03 9.14 -1.42
CA VAL A 182 -11.90 10.11 -0.74
C VAL A 182 -11.56 10.12 0.75
N PRO A 183 -10.99 11.21 1.29
CA PRO A 183 -10.76 11.35 2.71
C PRO A 183 -12.06 11.31 3.52
N LEU A 184 -12.01 10.70 4.67
CA LEU A 184 -13.12 10.61 5.61
C LEU A 184 -12.67 11.05 7.02
N GLU A 185 -13.60 11.56 7.80
CA GLU A 185 -13.41 11.58 9.24
C GLU A 185 -13.60 10.15 9.79
N PRO A 186 -12.77 9.67 10.72
CA PRO A 186 -12.83 8.30 11.25
C PRO A 186 -14.01 8.12 12.22
N ARG A 187 -15.23 8.17 11.67
CA ARG A 187 -16.50 8.03 12.42
C ARG A 187 -17.14 6.66 12.22
N TYR A 188 -17.02 6.11 11.03
CA TYR A 188 -17.71 4.91 10.58
C TYR A 188 -16.75 3.71 10.59
N GLY A 189 -17.30 2.51 10.79
CA GLY A 189 -16.54 1.27 10.69
C GLY A 189 -16.27 0.84 9.25
N PHE A 190 -15.42 -0.18 9.09
CA PHE A 190 -15.05 -0.68 7.76
C PHE A 190 -16.24 -1.17 6.93
N ASP A 191 -17.21 -1.84 7.55
CA ASP A 191 -18.38 -2.35 6.82
C ASP A 191 -19.25 -1.22 6.30
N GLU A 192 -19.47 -0.18 7.10
CA GLU A 192 -20.24 1.02 6.69
C GLU A 192 -19.53 1.75 5.55
N VAL A 193 -18.21 1.90 5.62
CA VAL A 193 -17.40 2.54 4.57
C VAL A 193 -17.38 1.69 3.30
N PHE A 194 -17.30 0.37 3.42
CA PHE A 194 -17.40 -0.54 2.27
C PHE A 194 -18.77 -0.45 1.59
N ASP A 195 -19.87 -0.43 2.35
CA ASP A 195 -21.23 -0.30 1.82
C ASP A 195 -21.44 1.06 1.14
N MET A 196 -20.88 2.13 1.71
CA MET A 196 -20.85 3.46 1.08
C MET A 196 -20.10 3.40 -0.26
N ALA A 197 -18.89 2.83 -0.29
CA ALA A 197 -18.10 2.72 -1.52
C ALA A 197 -18.85 1.95 -2.61
N LYS A 198 -19.49 0.84 -2.24
CA LYS A 198 -20.30 0.01 -3.15
C LYS A 198 -21.51 0.77 -3.68
N THR A 199 -22.20 1.51 -2.81
CA THR A 199 -23.38 2.32 -3.17
C THR A 199 -23.01 3.41 -4.17
N LEU A 200 -21.87 4.06 -4.00
CA LEU A 200 -21.36 5.08 -4.93
C LEU A 200 -20.86 4.47 -6.26
N ALA A 201 -20.18 3.33 -6.21
CA ALA A 201 -19.63 2.72 -7.42
C ALA A 201 -20.70 2.11 -8.33
N GLN A 202 -21.79 1.57 -7.80
CA GLN A 202 -22.82 0.87 -8.59
C GLN A 202 -23.46 1.72 -9.70
N PRO A 203 -23.93 2.95 -9.46
CA PRO A 203 -24.49 3.81 -10.52
C PRO A 203 -23.43 4.20 -11.56
N PHE A 204 -22.21 4.53 -11.10
CA PHE A 204 -21.10 4.84 -12.00
C PHE A 204 -20.81 3.69 -12.97
N VAL A 205 -20.66 2.46 -12.45
CA VAL A 205 -20.42 1.26 -13.26
C VAL A 205 -21.61 0.96 -14.18
N ARG A 206 -22.85 1.13 -13.71
CA ARG A 206 -24.04 0.93 -14.56
C ARG A 206 -24.07 1.86 -15.77
N SER A 207 -23.67 3.12 -15.60
CA SER A 207 -23.62 4.09 -16.70
C SER A 207 -22.48 3.79 -17.70
N ARG A 208 -21.47 2.99 -17.29
CA ARG A 208 -20.28 2.62 -18.08
C ARG A 208 -20.08 1.11 -18.19
N LYS A 209 -21.18 0.36 -18.29
CA LYS A 209 -21.21 -1.12 -18.27
C LYS A 209 -20.37 -1.80 -19.37
N THR A 210 -20.00 -1.08 -20.42
CA THR A 210 -19.14 -1.58 -21.50
C THR A 210 -17.67 -1.54 -21.15
N THR A 211 -17.24 -0.58 -20.31
CA THR A 211 -15.83 -0.34 -19.99
C THR A 211 -15.47 -0.66 -18.53
N THR A 212 -16.47 -0.67 -17.63
CA THR A 212 -16.24 -0.87 -16.19
C THR A 212 -17.07 -2.02 -15.61
N THR A 213 -16.64 -2.53 -14.44
CA THR A 213 -17.34 -3.59 -13.72
C THR A 213 -17.02 -3.56 -12.23
N LEU A 214 -17.87 -4.19 -11.41
CA LEU A 214 -17.59 -4.57 -10.01
C LEU A 214 -17.27 -6.07 -9.87
N GLU A 215 -17.26 -6.82 -10.99
CA GLU A 215 -16.97 -8.26 -10.98
C GLU A 215 -15.49 -8.52 -10.73
N ILE A 216 -15.17 -9.21 -9.64
CA ILE A 216 -13.79 -9.50 -9.22
C ILE A 216 -13.14 -10.57 -10.11
N ARG A 217 -13.93 -11.55 -10.56
CA ARG A 217 -13.42 -12.67 -11.34
C ARG A 217 -12.92 -12.21 -12.70
N LYS A 218 -11.63 -12.41 -12.96
CA LYS A 218 -10.96 -11.98 -14.19
C LYS A 218 -11.56 -12.63 -15.46
N ASP A 219 -11.95 -13.92 -15.35
CA ASP A 219 -12.59 -14.67 -16.43
C ASP A 219 -13.95 -14.09 -16.86
N LYS A 220 -14.60 -13.30 -16.00
CA LYS A 220 -15.89 -12.65 -16.27
C LYS A 220 -15.78 -11.18 -16.67
N ARG A 221 -14.58 -10.62 -16.73
CA ARG A 221 -14.34 -9.22 -17.07
C ARG A 221 -13.16 -8.99 -18.01
N PRO A 222 -13.04 -9.75 -19.14
CA PRO A 222 -11.83 -9.75 -19.95
C PRO A 222 -11.39 -8.36 -20.44
N ASP A 223 -12.35 -7.47 -20.78
CA ASP A 223 -12.08 -6.18 -21.40
C ASP A 223 -12.53 -4.99 -20.54
N LYS A 224 -12.78 -5.20 -19.24
CA LYS A 224 -13.34 -4.17 -18.38
C LYS A 224 -12.43 -3.83 -17.21
N VAL A 225 -12.32 -2.55 -16.91
CA VAL A 225 -11.67 -2.06 -15.70
C VAL A 225 -12.53 -2.40 -14.49
N LEU A 226 -11.97 -3.11 -13.53
CA LEU A 226 -12.60 -3.32 -12.23
C LEU A 226 -12.51 -2.02 -11.42
N ILE A 227 -13.63 -1.56 -10.92
CA ILE A 227 -13.67 -0.57 -9.85
C ILE A 227 -13.69 -1.37 -8.53
N ASP A 228 -12.50 -1.70 -8.02
CA ASP A 228 -12.37 -2.53 -6.82
C ASP A 228 -12.65 -1.71 -5.57
N VAL A 229 -13.83 -1.93 -4.99
CA VAL A 229 -14.25 -1.35 -3.70
C VAL A 229 -13.97 -2.28 -2.52
N TYR A 230 -13.60 -3.55 -2.78
CA TYR A 230 -13.32 -4.54 -1.73
C TYR A 230 -12.06 -4.23 -0.93
N ARG A 231 -11.19 -3.36 -1.47
CA ARG A 231 -10.04 -2.81 -0.73
C ARG A 231 -10.44 -2.06 0.55
N ASN A 232 -11.72 -1.66 0.68
CA ASN A 232 -12.24 -0.98 1.87
C ASN A 232 -12.71 -1.94 2.97
N ARG A 233 -12.57 -3.25 2.81
CA ARG A 233 -12.91 -4.21 3.86
C ARG A 233 -11.83 -4.27 4.96
N PRO A 234 -12.19 -4.77 6.16
CA PRO A 234 -11.23 -4.99 7.23
C PRO A 234 -10.02 -5.80 6.74
N SER A 235 -8.84 -5.50 7.29
CA SER A 235 -7.57 -6.19 6.98
C SER A 235 -7.09 -6.11 5.53
N GLN A 236 -7.81 -5.41 4.65
CA GLN A 236 -7.33 -5.11 3.30
C GLN A 236 -6.31 -3.98 3.33
N THR A 237 -5.37 -4.06 2.40
CA THR A 237 -4.30 -3.07 2.28
C THR A 237 -4.18 -2.56 0.87
N ILE A 238 -3.67 -1.33 0.73
CA ILE A 238 -3.23 -0.77 -0.55
C ILE A 238 -1.77 -0.37 -0.46
N VAL A 239 -1.12 -0.29 -1.62
CA VAL A 239 0.23 0.23 -1.69
C VAL A 239 0.28 1.68 -1.21
N ALA A 240 1.25 2.00 -0.37
CA ALA A 240 1.46 3.35 0.13
C ALA A 240 1.85 4.32 -1.00
N PRO A 241 1.43 5.60 -0.94
CA PRO A 241 2.07 6.62 -1.76
C PRO A 241 3.60 6.58 -1.57
N TYR A 242 4.33 6.80 -2.67
CA TYR A 242 5.81 6.78 -2.68
C TYR A 242 6.46 5.44 -2.32
N SER A 243 5.70 4.34 -2.20
CA SER A 243 6.29 3.01 -2.07
C SER A 243 6.95 2.60 -3.37
N VAL A 244 8.16 2.06 -3.29
CA VAL A 244 8.79 1.35 -4.41
C VAL A 244 7.95 0.12 -4.77
N ARG A 245 8.05 -0.35 -6.01
CA ARG A 245 7.42 -1.58 -6.50
C ARG A 245 8.48 -2.58 -6.92
N GLY A 246 8.22 -3.86 -6.67
CA GLY A 246 9.08 -4.98 -7.07
C GLY A 246 8.76 -5.52 -8.46
N SER A 247 8.41 -4.63 -9.41
CA SER A 247 8.07 -5.03 -10.79
C SER A 247 8.44 -3.93 -11.74
#